data_f87e856f01e01caf871c463862b23ae6
#
_entry.id   f87e856f01e01caf871c463862b23ae6
#
_cell.length_a   1.000
_cell.length_b   1.000
_cell.length_c   1.000
_cell.angle_alpha   90.00
_cell.angle_beta   90.00
_cell.angle_gamma   90.00
#
_symmetry.space_group_name_H-M   'P 1'
#
loop_
_entity.id
_entity.type
_entity.pdbx_description
1 polymer ?
#
loop_
_entity_poly.entity_id
_entity_poly.type
_entity_poly.pdbx_seq_one_letter_code
_entity_poly.pdbx_strand_id
1 'polypeptide(L)'
;MIEELSASELHIIEDLAKIIWPVSFRTMISQKQIKYMLEWMYNQNKLRENYQNGHKYAVYKEKDTFLGFISYEIKKKKSNIRIHKLYVHHEQQKKGIGQTLLKYAIDIGRQNKMAQLDLFVNRTNPAVHFYKKTGFSIVEEVDLDIGNGYFMNDYRMKFKI
;
A
#
# COMPACT_ATOMS: atom_id res chain seq x y z
N MET A 1 -9.43 9.89 10.98
CA MET A 1 -8.67 11.06 10.50
C MET A 1 -7.39 10.57 9.84
N ILE A 2 -6.99 11.18 8.73
CA ILE A 2 -5.72 10.83 8.06
C ILE A 2 -4.64 11.81 8.47
N GLU A 3 -3.47 11.27 8.83
CA GLU A 3 -2.27 12.05 9.17
C GLU A 3 -1.11 11.60 8.28
N GLU A 4 -0.45 12.55 7.60
CA GLU A 4 0.79 12.28 6.86
C GLU A 4 1.96 12.19 7.84
N LEU A 5 2.80 11.18 7.66
CA LEU A 5 3.92 10.92 8.55
C LEU A 5 5.20 11.63 8.09
N SER A 6 5.96 12.14 9.04
CA SER A 6 7.33 12.60 8.85
C SER A 6 8.33 11.43 8.86
N ALA A 7 9.58 11.71 8.48
CA ALA A 7 10.65 10.71 8.50
C ALA A 7 10.90 10.10 9.89
N SER A 8 10.66 10.84 10.97
CA SER A 8 10.84 10.37 12.35
C SER A 8 9.73 9.44 12.84
N GLU A 9 8.62 9.34 12.11
CA GLU A 9 7.43 8.57 12.47
C GLU A 9 7.28 7.27 11.68
N LEU A 10 8.23 6.91 10.84
CA LEU A 10 8.17 5.71 9.97
C LEU A 10 8.13 4.39 10.74
N HIS A 11 8.52 4.37 12.03
CA HIS A 11 8.35 3.20 12.89
C HIS A 11 6.89 2.77 13.03
N ILE A 12 5.93 3.71 12.93
CA ILE A 12 4.50 3.41 12.94
C ILE A 12 4.12 2.48 11.78
N ILE A 13 4.71 2.69 10.61
CA ILE A 13 4.45 1.83 9.42
C ILE A 13 4.99 0.42 9.64
N GLU A 14 6.18 0.28 10.18
CA GLU A 14 6.77 -1.04 10.50
C GLU A 14 5.91 -1.79 11.51
N ASP A 15 5.50 -1.12 12.58
CA ASP A 15 4.67 -1.72 13.64
C ASP A 15 3.31 -2.16 13.11
N LEU A 16 2.63 -1.33 12.31
CA LEU A 16 1.37 -1.69 11.67
C LEU A 16 1.53 -2.86 10.69
N ALA A 17 2.57 -2.87 9.88
CA ALA A 17 2.83 -3.95 8.93
C ALA A 17 3.05 -5.29 9.64
N LYS A 18 3.79 -5.31 10.74
CA LYS A 18 4.02 -6.51 11.58
C LYS A 18 2.74 -7.08 12.19
N ILE A 19 1.75 -6.23 12.45
CA ILE A 19 0.43 -6.66 12.95
C ILE A 19 -0.46 -7.14 11.81
N ILE A 20 -0.50 -6.41 10.69
CA ILE A 20 -1.46 -6.62 9.61
C ILE A 20 -1.05 -7.80 8.70
N TRP A 21 0.20 -7.86 8.26
CA TRP A 21 0.66 -8.80 7.23
C TRP A 21 0.47 -10.28 7.61
N PRO A 22 0.83 -10.74 8.84
CA PRO A 22 0.66 -12.14 9.22
C PRO A 22 -0.78 -12.65 9.14
N VAL A 23 -1.75 -11.78 9.35
CA VAL A 23 -3.18 -12.12 9.26
C VAL A 23 -3.69 -11.99 7.82
N SER A 24 -3.38 -10.86 7.16
CA SER A 24 -3.90 -10.56 5.81
C SER A 24 -3.38 -11.50 4.73
N PHE A 25 -2.16 -11.98 4.85
CA PHE A 25 -1.50 -12.82 3.84
C PHE A 25 -1.37 -14.31 4.21
N ARG A 26 -1.87 -14.73 5.36
CA ARG A 26 -1.70 -16.13 5.85
C ARG A 26 -2.20 -17.21 4.90
N THR A 27 -3.20 -16.92 4.08
CA THR A 27 -3.78 -17.86 3.11
C THR A 27 -3.21 -17.72 1.71
N MET A 28 -2.41 -16.69 1.45
CA MET A 28 -1.88 -16.35 0.12
C MET A 28 -0.42 -16.77 -0.05
N ILE A 29 0.38 -16.62 1.00
CA ILE A 29 1.81 -16.92 0.99
C ILE A 29 2.22 -17.58 2.31
N SER A 30 3.39 -18.27 2.33
CA SER A 30 3.89 -18.94 3.52
C SER A 30 4.29 -17.95 4.62
N GLN A 31 4.33 -18.43 5.86
CA GLN A 31 4.83 -17.64 6.99
C GLN A 31 6.30 -17.21 6.79
N LYS A 32 7.12 -18.06 6.19
CA LYS A 32 8.51 -17.73 5.85
C LYS A 32 8.59 -16.59 4.84
N GLN A 33 7.72 -16.59 3.83
CA GLN A 33 7.66 -15.52 2.84
C GLN A 33 7.15 -14.21 3.46
N ILE A 34 6.15 -14.27 4.33
CA ILE A 34 5.66 -13.09 5.09
C ILE A 34 6.82 -12.47 5.89
N LYS A 35 7.55 -13.28 6.65
CA LYS A 35 8.70 -12.82 7.43
C LYS A 35 9.77 -12.18 6.54
N TYR A 36 10.12 -12.85 5.45
CA TYR A 36 11.08 -12.33 4.47
C TYR A 36 10.66 -10.96 3.91
N MET A 37 9.40 -10.84 3.49
CA MET A 37 8.88 -9.60 2.91
C MET A 37 8.79 -8.46 3.93
N LEU A 38 8.40 -8.75 5.18
CA LEU A 38 8.41 -7.76 6.26
C LEU A 38 9.82 -7.23 6.55
N GLU A 39 10.79 -8.11 6.66
CA GLU A 39 12.20 -7.74 6.87
C GLU A 39 12.79 -6.98 5.68
N TRP A 40 12.40 -7.32 4.47
CA TRP A 40 12.90 -6.69 3.25
C TRP A 40 12.25 -5.33 2.98
N MET A 41 10.92 -5.23 3.13
CA MET A 41 10.14 -4.06 2.70
C MET A 41 9.89 -3.04 3.80
N TYR A 42 9.89 -3.46 5.06
CA TYR A 42 9.42 -2.65 6.20
C TYR A 42 10.45 -2.42 7.30
N ASN A 43 11.72 -2.80 7.09
CA ASN A 43 12.76 -2.40 8.03
C ASN A 43 12.97 -0.88 7.97
N GLN A 44 13.46 -0.29 9.07
CA GLN A 44 13.58 1.17 9.18
C GLN A 44 14.49 1.79 8.13
N ASN A 45 15.59 1.11 7.76
CA ASN A 45 16.50 1.60 6.73
C ASN A 45 15.80 1.66 5.37
N LYS A 46 15.01 0.63 5.03
CA LYS A 46 14.26 0.58 3.76
C LYS A 46 13.16 1.63 3.71
N LEU A 47 12.43 1.83 4.80
CA LEU A 47 11.40 2.85 4.88
C LEU A 47 11.99 4.26 4.74
N ARG A 48 13.14 4.55 5.37
CA ARG A 48 13.84 5.83 5.22
C ARG A 48 14.36 6.04 3.80
N GLU A 49 14.97 5.02 3.21
CA GLU A 49 15.42 5.05 1.81
C GLU A 49 14.25 5.39 0.87
N ASN A 50 13.12 4.69 1.01
CA ASN A 50 11.93 4.95 0.23
C ASN A 50 11.41 6.39 0.44
N TYR A 51 11.37 6.85 1.67
CA TYR A 51 10.95 8.22 2.00
C TYR A 51 11.85 9.27 1.33
N GLN A 52 13.17 9.09 1.40
CA GLN A 52 14.16 9.97 0.75
C GLN A 52 14.00 9.95 -0.78
N ASN A 53 13.57 8.83 -1.36
CA ASN A 53 13.32 8.66 -2.79
C ASN A 53 11.92 9.11 -3.23
N GLY A 54 11.15 9.76 -2.36
CA GLY A 54 9.88 10.39 -2.70
C GLY A 54 8.63 9.62 -2.30
N HIS A 55 8.74 8.47 -1.62
CA HIS A 55 7.59 7.80 -1.04
C HIS A 55 7.04 8.62 0.12
N LYS A 56 5.74 8.82 0.13
CA LYS A 56 5.00 9.44 1.22
C LYS A 56 4.19 8.39 1.96
N TYR A 57 3.99 8.61 3.24
CA TYR A 57 3.25 7.71 4.12
C TYR A 57 2.18 8.49 4.87
N ALA A 58 0.98 7.94 4.91
CA ALA A 58 -0.12 8.47 5.72
C ALA A 58 -0.82 7.34 6.46
N VAL A 59 -1.34 7.64 7.62
CA VAL A 59 -2.05 6.70 8.49
C VAL A 59 -3.49 7.16 8.70
N TYR A 60 -4.40 6.19 8.85
CA TYR A 60 -5.73 6.44 9.39
C TYR A 60 -5.70 6.20 10.90
N LYS A 61 -6.09 7.22 11.63
CA LYS A 61 -6.06 7.26 13.09
C LYS A 61 -7.44 7.55 13.66
N GLU A 62 -7.83 6.81 14.67
CA GLU A 62 -8.98 7.10 15.54
C GLU A 62 -8.50 7.22 16.99
N LYS A 63 -8.75 8.38 17.61
CA LYS A 63 -8.18 8.71 18.93
C LYS A 63 -6.65 8.53 18.88
N ASP A 64 -6.10 7.65 19.68
CA ASP A 64 -4.66 7.38 19.74
C ASP A 64 -4.26 6.05 19.06
N THR A 65 -5.16 5.46 18.26
CA THR A 65 -4.93 4.15 17.62
C THR A 65 -4.81 4.30 16.12
N PHE A 66 -3.73 3.74 15.56
CA PHE A 66 -3.51 3.64 14.12
C PHE A 66 -4.19 2.38 13.58
N LEU A 67 -5.07 2.54 12.58
CA LEU A 67 -5.93 1.45 12.07
C LEU A 67 -5.62 1.03 10.64
N GLY A 68 -4.78 1.77 9.96
CA GLY A 68 -4.37 1.47 8.60
C GLY A 68 -3.40 2.51 8.07
N PHE A 69 -2.80 2.22 6.92
CA PHE A 69 -1.85 3.13 6.29
C PHE A 69 -1.85 3.02 4.77
N ILE A 70 -1.38 4.06 4.13
CA ILE A 70 -1.10 4.12 2.71
C ILE A 70 0.31 4.66 2.48
N SER A 71 1.00 4.10 1.47
CA SER A 71 2.22 4.69 0.93
C SER A 71 2.03 4.97 -0.55
N TYR A 72 2.42 6.14 -0.99
CA TYR A 72 2.28 6.58 -2.36
C TYR A 72 3.46 7.44 -2.82
N GLU A 73 3.59 7.59 -4.13
CA GLU A 73 4.63 8.38 -4.76
C GLU A 73 4.03 9.19 -5.92
N ILE A 74 4.38 10.48 -6.00
CA ILE A 74 3.95 11.38 -7.08
C ILE A 74 4.97 11.31 -8.21
N LYS A 75 4.63 10.61 -9.30
CA LYS A 75 5.49 10.45 -10.48
C LYS A 75 5.13 11.48 -11.55
N LYS A 76 5.55 12.74 -11.35
CA LYS A 76 5.21 13.87 -12.22
C LYS A 76 5.48 13.61 -13.70
N LYS A 77 6.66 13.06 -14.04
CA LYS A 77 7.03 12.75 -15.45
C LYS A 77 6.07 11.77 -16.14
N LYS A 78 5.40 10.91 -15.37
CA LYS A 78 4.44 9.90 -15.86
C LYS A 78 2.99 10.32 -15.64
N SER A 79 2.76 11.52 -15.09
CA SER A 79 1.43 12.01 -14.68
C SER A 79 0.66 10.97 -13.85
N ASN A 80 1.33 10.33 -12.89
CA ASN A 80 0.84 9.17 -12.17
C ASN A 80 1.12 9.27 -10.66
N ILE A 81 0.14 8.85 -9.85
CA ILE A 81 0.35 8.49 -8.44
C ILE A 81 0.53 6.98 -8.37
N ARG A 82 1.67 6.51 -7.90
CA ARG A 82 1.90 5.11 -7.58
C ARG A 82 1.52 4.85 -6.13
N ILE A 83 0.55 3.97 -5.90
CA ILE A 83 0.25 3.44 -4.57
C ILE A 83 1.15 2.24 -4.34
N HIS A 84 2.04 2.32 -3.36
CA HIS A 84 2.96 1.25 -3.01
C HIS A 84 2.39 0.31 -1.95
N LYS A 85 1.61 0.85 -1.01
CA LYS A 85 1.06 0.11 0.14
C LYS A 85 -0.30 0.69 0.50
N LEU A 86 -1.26 -0.19 0.77
CA LEU A 86 -2.57 0.16 1.31
C LEU A 86 -3.07 -1.01 2.15
N TYR A 87 -3.03 -0.86 3.46
CA TYR A 87 -3.39 -1.92 4.38
C TYR A 87 -4.22 -1.37 5.55
N VAL A 88 -5.21 -2.16 5.98
CA VAL A 88 -6.09 -1.84 7.11
C VAL A 88 -6.02 -2.98 8.11
N HIS A 89 -5.95 -2.65 9.40
CA HIS A 89 -5.99 -3.63 10.49
C HIS A 89 -7.18 -4.58 10.29
N HIS A 90 -6.93 -5.88 10.42
CA HIS A 90 -7.90 -6.92 10.07
C HIS A 90 -9.25 -6.78 10.79
N GLU A 91 -9.25 -6.37 12.06
CA GLU A 91 -10.48 -6.14 12.84
C GLU A 91 -11.24 -4.86 12.42
N GLN A 92 -10.62 -4.01 11.61
CA GLN A 92 -11.19 -2.73 11.17
C GLN A 92 -11.55 -2.72 9.68
N GLN A 93 -11.38 -3.84 9.00
CA GLN A 93 -11.78 -3.98 7.60
C GLN A 93 -13.30 -3.87 7.43
N LYS A 94 -13.74 -3.53 6.21
CA LYS A 94 -15.16 -3.33 5.85
C LYS A 94 -15.86 -2.15 6.55
N LYS A 95 -15.12 -1.29 7.24
CA LYS A 95 -15.63 -0.06 7.90
C LYS A 95 -15.33 1.22 7.10
N GLY A 96 -14.92 1.09 5.84
CA GLY A 96 -14.65 2.24 4.96
C GLY A 96 -13.26 2.86 5.09
N ILE A 97 -12.39 2.37 5.99
CA ILE A 97 -11.05 2.93 6.21
C ILE A 97 -10.20 2.84 4.93
N GLY A 98 -10.21 1.69 4.25
CA GLY A 98 -9.49 1.53 2.99
C GLY A 98 -9.97 2.49 1.90
N GLN A 99 -11.28 2.71 1.79
CA GLN A 99 -11.84 3.71 0.87
C GLN A 99 -11.39 5.12 1.21
N THR A 100 -11.34 5.46 2.50
CA THR A 100 -10.90 6.78 2.97
C THR A 100 -9.43 7.03 2.63
N LEU A 101 -8.56 6.04 2.86
CA LEU A 101 -7.14 6.11 2.50
C LEU A 101 -6.95 6.20 0.97
N LEU A 102 -7.72 5.43 0.20
CA LEU A 102 -7.65 5.46 -1.26
C LEU A 102 -8.15 6.80 -1.81
N LYS A 103 -9.26 7.32 -1.27
CA LYS A 103 -9.78 8.64 -1.63
C LYS A 103 -8.75 9.75 -1.36
N TYR A 104 -8.05 9.67 -0.24
CA TYR A 104 -6.96 10.59 0.07
C TYR A 104 -5.90 10.62 -1.05
N ALA A 105 -5.43 9.45 -1.52
CA ALA A 105 -4.47 9.39 -2.62
C ALA A 105 -5.04 9.93 -3.94
N ILE A 106 -6.31 9.68 -4.23
CA ILE A 106 -7.00 10.24 -5.42
C ILE A 106 -7.06 11.77 -5.34
N ASP A 107 -7.40 12.32 -4.18
CA ASP A 107 -7.46 13.76 -3.98
C ASP A 107 -6.06 14.41 -4.09
N ILE A 108 -5.01 13.76 -3.59
CA ILE A 108 -3.62 14.18 -3.86
C ILE A 108 -3.32 14.17 -5.36
N GLY A 109 -3.77 13.16 -6.09
CA GLY A 109 -3.62 13.10 -7.55
C GLY A 109 -4.30 14.27 -8.25
N ARG A 110 -5.53 14.59 -7.88
CA ARG A 110 -6.27 15.74 -8.41
C ARG A 110 -5.57 17.07 -8.13
N GLN A 111 -5.16 17.29 -6.88
CA GLN A 111 -4.44 18.51 -6.46
C GLN A 111 -3.14 18.71 -7.24
N ASN A 112 -2.44 17.62 -7.56
CA ASN A 112 -1.19 17.64 -8.32
C ASN A 112 -1.40 17.54 -9.84
N LYS A 113 -2.65 17.56 -10.33
CA LYS A 113 -3.00 17.46 -11.76
C LYS A 113 -2.43 16.19 -12.41
N MET A 114 -2.46 15.07 -11.69
CA MET A 114 -2.07 13.77 -12.23
C MET A 114 -3.21 13.17 -13.04
N ALA A 115 -2.88 12.39 -14.08
CA ALA A 115 -3.88 11.77 -14.96
C ALA A 115 -4.45 10.47 -14.39
N GLN A 116 -3.69 9.80 -13.54
CA GLN A 116 -4.03 8.44 -13.08
C GLN A 116 -3.37 8.06 -11.75
N LEU A 117 -3.93 7.02 -11.14
CA LEU A 117 -3.25 6.23 -10.10
C LEU A 117 -2.98 4.84 -10.63
N ASP A 118 -1.92 4.19 -10.15
CA ASP A 118 -1.71 2.77 -10.37
C ASP A 118 -1.18 2.08 -9.10
N LEU A 119 -1.34 0.76 -9.08
CA LEU A 119 -0.86 -0.09 -8.00
C LEU A 119 -0.59 -1.51 -8.50
N PHE A 120 0.15 -2.27 -7.70
CA PHE A 120 0.30 -3.71 -7.85
C PHE A 120 -0.41 -4.42 -6.69
N VAL A 121 -1.12 -5.48 -6.98
CA VAL A 121 -1.86 -6.29 -6.00
C VAL A 121 -1.72 -7.76 -6.35
N ASN A 122 -1.49 -8.62 -5.34
CA ASN A 122 -1.44 -10.06 -5.55
C ASN A 122 -2.74 -10.56 -6.19
N ARG A 123 -2.61 -11.40 -7.24
CA ARG A 123 -3.76 -11.89 -8.02
C ARG A 123 -4.79 -12.67 -7.20
N THR A 124 -4.36 -13.30 -6.10
CA THR A 124 -5.24 -14.04 -5.19
C THR A 124 -5.79 -13.19 -4.04
N ASN A 125 -5.36 -11.94 -3.94
CA ASN A 125 -5.80 -11.05 -2.86
C ASN A 125 -7.26 -10.59 -3.09
N PRO A 126 -8.16 -10.78 -2.11
CA PRO A 126 -9.53 -10.26 -2.18
C PRO A 126 -9.63 -8.76 -2.43
N ALA A 127 -8.59 -8.00 -2.13
CA ALA A 127 -8.51 -6.57 -2.40
C ALA A 127 -8.66 -6.22 -3.91
N VAL A 128 -8.43 -7.15 -4.82
CA VAL A 128 -8.69 -6.96 -6.26
C VAL A 128 -10.14 -6.54 -6.48
N HIS A 129 -11.10 -7.17 -5.80
CA HIS A 129 -12.51 -6.78 -5.88
C HIS A 129 -12.78 -5.39 -5.31
N PHE A 130 -12.12 -5.04 -4.22
CA PHE A 130 -12.20 -3.70 -3.63
C PHE A 130 -11.73 -2.64 -4.62
N TYR A 131 -10.59 -2.84 -5.27
CA TYR A 131 -10.08 -1.90 -6.28
C TYR A 131 -10.99 -1.81 -7.50
N LYS A 132 -11.52 -2.92 -8.01
CA LYS A 132 -12.49 -2.91 -9.12
C LYS A 132 -13.74 -2.10 -8.78
N LYS A 133 -14.30 -2.28 -7.59
CA LYS A 133 -15.48 -1.52 -7.13
C LYS A 133 -15.20 -0.02 -6.98
N THR A 134 -13.96 0.37 -6.73
CA THR A 134 -13.57 1.78 -6.62
C THR A 134 -13.16 2.41 -7.95
N GLY A 135 -13.23 1.67 -9.06
CA GLY A 135 -13.00 2.17 -10.41
C GLY A 135 -11.64 1.82 -11.02
N PHE A 136 -10.84 0.99 -10.34
CA PHE A 136 -9.61 0.45 -10.93
C PHE A 136 -9.91 -0.66 -11.92
N SER A 137 -9.07 -0.78 -12.94
CA SER A 137 -9.08 -1.89 -13.90
C SER A 137 -7.72 -2.57 -13.97
N ILE A 138 -7.73 -3.87 -14.25
CA ILE A 138 -6.50 -4.65 -14.49
C ILE A 138 -5.95 -4.26 -15.86
N VAL A 139 -4.67 -3.86 -15.90
CA VAL A 139 -4.00 -3.50 -17.16
C VAL A 139 -2.82 -4.40 -17.50
N GLU A 140 -2.32 -5.17 -16.53
CA GLU A 140 -1.15 -6.03 -16.74
C GLU A 140 -1.11 -7.14 -15.68
N GLU A 141 -0.57 -8.32 -16.05
CA GLU A 141 -0.15 -9.37 -15.12
C GLU A 141 1.37 -9.31 -15.00
N VAL A 142 1.89 -9.36 -13.77
CA VAL A 142 3.32 -9.25 -13.48
C VAL A 142 3.76 -10.36 -12.54
N ASP A 143 4.77 -11.13 -12.96
CA ASP A 143 5.46 -12.09 -12.10
C ASP A 143 6.86 -11.54 -11.80
N LEU A 144 7.09 -11.15 -10.55
CA LEU A 144 8.34 -10.55 -10.10
C LEU A 144 9.07 -11.51 -9.16
N ASP A 145 10.30 -11.88 -9.52
CA ASP A 145 11.23 -12.55 -8.61
C ASP A 145 11.74 -11.52 -7.57
N ILE A 146 11.45 -11.78 -6.27
CA ILE A 146 11.85 -10.89 -5.17
C ILE A 146 13.05 -11.44 -4.39
N GLY A 147 13.72 -12.49 -4.92
CA GLY A 147 14.85 -13.13 -4.27
C GLY A 147 14.44 -14.24 -3.30
N ASN A 148 15.44 -14.97 -2.84
CA ASN A 148 15.27 -16.07 -1.88
C ASN A 148 14.26 -17.15 -2.33
N GLY A 149 14.06 -17.32 -3.65
CA GLY A 149 13.11 -18.27 -4.23
C GLY A 149 11.65 -17.82 -4.19
N TYR A 150 11.36 -16.57 -3.84
CA TYR A 150 10.01 -16.03 -3.74
C TYR A 150 9.64 -15.18 -4.94
N PHE A 151 8.33 -15.15 -5.25
CA PHE A 151 7.74 -14.36 -6.33
C PHE A 151 6.60 -13.49 -5.83
N MET A 152 6.42 -12.33 -6.44
CA MET A 152 5.19 -11.53 -6.37
C MET A 152 4.42 -11.74 -7.67
N ASN A 153 3.28 -12.44 -7.59
CA ASN A 153 2.39 -12.73 -8.71
C ASN A 153 1.24 -11.73 -8.67
N ASP A 154 1.42 -10.59 -9.33
CA ASP A 154 0.57 -9.43 -9.16
C ASP A 154 -0.25 -9.11 -10.43
N TYR A 155 -1.36 -8.40 -10.22
CA TYR A 155 -1.97 -7.52 -11.20
C TYR A 155 -1.44 -6.11 -11.02
N ARG A 156 -1.17 -5.42 -12.13
CA ARG A 156 -1.09 -3.98 -12.15
C ARG A 156 -2.47 -3.43 -12.46
N MET A 157 -2.97 -2.54 -11.60
CA MET A 157 -4.29 -1.94 -11.75
C MET A 157 -4.17 -0.42 -11.87
N LYS A 158 -5.05 0.19 -12.65
CA LYS A 158 -5.09 1.64 -12.88
C LYS A 158 -6.45 2.23 -12.58
N PHE A 159 -6.42 3.45 -12.07
CA PHE A 159 -7.57 4.34 -11.92
C PHE A 159 -7.32 5.62 -12.70
N LYS A 160 -8.25 6.01 -13.56
CA LYS A 160 -8.18 7.27 -14.31
C LYS A 160 -8.81 8.39 -13.48
N ILE A 161 -8.06 9.47 -13.24
CA ILE A 161 -8.54 10.64 -12.50
C ILE A 161 -9.47 11.50 -13.36
#